data_ac0c4b477c40fdef3fe44e3fbffb3a48
#
_entry.id   ac0c4b477c40fdef3fe44e3fbffb3a48
#
_cell.length_a   1.000
_cell.length_b   1.000
_cell.length_c   1.000
_cell.angle_alpha   90.00
_cell.angle_beta   90.00
_cell.angle_gamma   90.00
#
_symmetry.space_group_name_H-M   'P 1'
#
loop_
_entity.id
_entity.type
_entity.pdbx_description
1 polymer ?
#
loop_
_entity_poly.entity_id
_entity_poly.type
_entity_poly.pdbx_seq_one_letter_code
_entity_poly.pdbx_strand_id
1 'polypeptide(L)'
;MKKANDNNKNAAPTLETKRLGTRKVPKEQRMGQILDVAGSVFSRHGFHSTSMEQIAEGAGVTKPLLYRYFGSKDALYLATITQVGNHLMSGLSILMANPNPKERLKLIMFSFLTFVERHRDGWSVLYNEALTSVGPVGEKVAFFRNSFIEAAAKTIEGLNDPSNAKNDDKAGIQAVALANIMVGAVEAGARWWIQHPEIPIRDMQKMIETSLMPGLSER
;
A
#
# COMPACT_ATOMS: atom_id res chain seq x y z
N MET A 1 5.99 -12.59 -58.51
CA MET A 1 6.79 -12.70 -57.29
C MET A 1 6.71 -11.36 -56.56
N LYS A 2 5.84 -11.25 -55.55
CA LYS A 2 5.72 -10.05 -54.67
C LYS A 2 6.19 -10.44 -53.26
N LYS A 3 7.23 -9.74 -52.77
CA LYS A 3 7.76 -9.91 -51.43
C LYS A 3 6.78 -9.33 -50.42
N ALA A 4 6.35 -10.14 -49.45
CA ALA A 4 5.66 -9.69 -48.26
C ALA A 4 6.70 -9.06 -47.30
N ASN A 5 6.34 -7.92 -46.75
CA ASN A 5 7.15 -7.17 -45.78
C ASN A 5 6.41 -7.28 -44.45
N ASP A 6 6.85 -8.21 -43.59
CA ASP A 6 6.34 -8.37 -42.23
C ASP A 6 6.99 -7.29 -41.34
N ASN A 7 6.26 -6.25 -41.05
CA ASN A 7 6.63 -5.26 -40.03
C ASN A 7 6.05 -5.69 -38.66
N ASN A 8 6.87 -6.35 -37.88
CA ASN A 8 6.63 -6.63 -36.47
C ASN A 8 6.63 -5.31 -35.67
N LYS A 9 5.44 -4.82 -35.31
CA LYS A 9 5.24 -3.70 -34.39
C LYS A 9 4.84 -4.21 -33.00
N ASN A 10 5.79 -4.73 -32.24
CA ASN A 10 5.69 -4.80 -30.79
C ASN A 10 6.34 -3.56 -30.19
N ALA A 11 5.62 -2.44 -30.21
CA ALA A 11 5.97 -1.26 -29.44
C ALA A 11 5.19 -1.34 -28.11
N ALA A 12 5.92 -1.40 -27.01
CA ALA A 12 5.38 -1.19 -25.67
C ALA A 12 4.62 0.15 -25.62
N PRO A 13 3.52 0.26 -24.86
CA PRO A 13 2.76 1.50 -24.77
C PRO A 13 3.64 2.59 -24.16
N THR A 14 4.00 3.55 -24.99
CA THR A 14 4.66 4.80 -24.58
C THR A 14 3.64 5.56 -23.74
N LEU A 15 3.96 5.77 -22.47
CA LEU A 15 3.21 6.66 -21.58
C LEU A 15 3.23 8.06 -22.22
N GLU A 16 2.11 8.46 -22.85
CA GLU A 16 1.88 9.84 -23.25
C GLU A 16 1.97 10.72 -22.00
N THR A 17 3.09 11.42 -21.85
CA THR A 17 3.27 12.47 -20.87
C THR A 17 2.29 13.60 -21.21
N LYS A 18 1.08 13.53 -20.70
CA LYS A 18 0.15 14.67 -20.68
C LYS A 18 0.83 15.77 -19.86
N ARG A 19 1.47 16.73 -20.54
CA ARG A 19 1.89 18.00 -19.92
C ARG A 19 0.67 18.58 -19.21
N LEU A 20 0.74 18.65 -17.88
CA LEU A 20 -0.28 19.27 -17.05
C LEU A 20 -0.36 20.75 -17.48
N GLY A 21 -1.32 21.03 -18.36
CA GLY A 21 -1.51 22.36 -18.95
C GLY A 21 -1.67 23.44 -17.87
N THR A 22 -1.39 24.67 -18.25
CA THR A 22 -1.36 25.93 -17.49
C THR A 22 -2.69 26.37 -16.84
N ARG A 23 -3.68 25.47 -16.68
CA ARG A 23 -4.86 25.72 -15.84
C ARG A 23 -4.40 25.85 -14.38
N LYS A 24 -4.92 26.84 -13.66
CA LYS A 24 -4.72 27.02 -12.21
C LYS A 24 -5.28 25.82 -11.44
N VAL A 25 -4.53 24.73 -11.41
CA VAL A 25 -4.83 23.58 -10.55
C VAL A 25 -4.54 24.02 -9.12
N PRO A 26 -5.47 23.84 -8.17
CA PRO A 26 -5.23 24.10 -6.75
C PRO A 26 -3.92 23.46 -6.29
N LYS A 27 -3.24 24.11 -5.32
CA LYS A 27 -1.93 23.66 -4.82
C LYS A 27 -1.98 22.22 -4.33
N GLU A 28 -3.00 21.88 -3.56
CA GLU A 28 -3.21 20.57 -2.96
C GLU A 28 -3.37 19.47 -4.02
N GLN A 29 -4.18 19.75 -5.04
CA GLN A 29 -4.38 18.80 -6.14
C GLN A 29 -3.09 18.60 -6.94
N ARG A 30 -2.31 19.66 -7.15
CA ARG A 30 -1.00 19.56 -7.82
C ARG A 30 0.00 18.77 -6.99
N MET A 31 0.01 18.99 -5.67
CA MET A 31 0.85 18.21 -4.76
C MET A 31 0.50 16.73 -4.82
N GLY A 32 -0.79 16.36 -4.80
CA GLY A 32 -1.24 14.98 -4.95
C GLY A 32 -0.74 14.34 -6.25
N GLN A 33 -0.90 15.04 -7.39
CA GLN A 33 -0.41 14.57 -8.70
C GLN A 33 1.11 14.35 -8.72
N ILE A 34 1.88 15.23 -8.07
CA ILE A 34 3.33 15.08 -7.96
C ILE A 34 3.68 13.87 -7.10
N LEU A 35 2.97 13.64 -6.00
CA LEU A 35 3.19 12.50 -5.11
C LEU A 35 2.87 11.16 -5.79
N ASP A 36 1.83 11.10 -6.62
CA ASP A 36 1.50 9.90 -7.42
C ASP A 36 2.64 9.56 -8.40
N VAL A 37 3.18 10.56 -9.10
CA VAL A 37 4.33 10.39 -9.99
C VAL A 37 5.58 10.01 -9.19
N ALA A 38 5.83 10.68 -8.06
CA ALA A 38 6.98 10.36 -7.19
C ALA A 38 6.92 8.91 -6.71
N GLY A 39 5.73 8.43 -6.30
CA GLY A 39 5.52 7.03 -5.92
C GLY A 39 5.91 6.06 -7.02
N SER A 40 5.49 6.32 -8.24
CA SER A 40 5.82 5.50 -9.41
C SER A 40 7.32 5.52 -9.74
N VAL A 41 7.98 6.68 -9.63
CA VAL A 41 9.42 6.81 -9.91
C VAL A 41 10.25 6.13 -8.82
N PHE A 42 9.93 6.36 -7.54
CA PHE A 42 10.59 5.71 -6.42
C PHE A 42 10.44 4.18 -6.45
N SER A 43 9.24 3.68 -6.81
CA SER A 43 9.01 2.24 -6.94
C SER A 43 9.91 1.57 -7.97
N ARG A 44 10.12 2.23 -9.12
CA ARG A 44 10.92 1.67 -10.22
C ARG A 44 12.42 1.75 -10.00
N HIS A 45 12.90 2.80 -9.36
CA HIS A 45 14.33 3.11 -9.29
C HIS A 45 14.91 3.03 -7.88
N GLY A 46 14.05 2.91 -6.86
CA GLY A 46 14.44 3.04 -5.46
C GLY A 46 14.70 4.50 -5.05
N PHE A 47 14.77 4.75 -3.73
CA PHE A 47 15.01 6.09 -3.20
C PHE A 47 16.37 6.64 -3.64
N HIS A 48 17.44 5.85 -3.49
CA HIS A 48 18.80 6.33 -3.72
C HIS A 48 19.06 6.69 -5.19
N SER A 49 18.58 5.89 -6.13
CA SER A 49 18.81 6.07 -7.57
C SER A 49 17.86 7.08 -8.22
N THR A 50 16.82 7.53 -7.50
CA THR A 50 15.88 8.54 -8.01
C THR A 50 16.42 9.94 -7.81
N SER A 51 16.32 10.78 -8.86
CA SER A 51 16.63 12.20 -8.81
C SER A 51 15.38 13.08 -8.79
N MET A 52 15.52 14.31 -8.27
CA MET A 52 14.44 15.31 -8.31
C MET A 52 14.12 15.75 -9.75
N GLU A 53 15.06 15.66 -10.67
CA GLU A 53 14.88 15.90 -12.10
C GLU A 53 13.90 14.90 -12.73
N GLN A 54 14.13 13.61 -12.49
CA GLN A 54 13.27 12.53 -13.01
C GLN A 54 11.83 12.69 -12.54
N ILE A 55 11.64 13.04 -11.25
CA ILE A 55 10.29 13.26 -10.71
C ILE A 55 9.66 14.53 -11.30
N ALA A 56 10.42 15.62 -11.44
CA ALA A 56 9.94 16.87 -12.04
C ALA A 56 9.51 16.66 -13.51
N GLU A 57 10.32 15.95 -14.28
CA GLU A 57 10.03 15.59 -15.66
C GLU A 57 8.76 14.73 -15.76
N GLY A 58 8.69 13.64 -14.97
CA GLY A 58 7.53 12.76 -14.94
C GLY A 58 6.25 13.45 -14.52
N ALA A 59 6.33 14.42 -13.60
CA ALA A 59 5.19 15.22 -13.13
C ALA A 59 4.86 16.43 -14.04
N GLY A 60 5.66 16.68 -15.07
CA GLY A 60 5.48 17.84 -15.96
C GLY A 60 5.62 19.18 -15.24
N VAL A 61 6.47 19.25 -14.21
CA VAL A 61 6.75 20.44 -13.42
C VAL A 61 8.23 20.81 -13.48
N THR A 62 8.58 22.03 -13.02
CA THR A 62 9.99 22.41 -12.94
C THR A 62 10.62 21.94 -11.62
N LYS A 63 11.92 21.62 -11.64
CA LYS A 63 12.68 21.23 -10.44
C LYS A 63 12.59 22.28 -9.31
N PRO A 64 12.72 23.62 -9.59
CA PRO A 64 12.50 24.64 -8.56
C PRO A 64 11.10 24.61 -7.94
N LEU A 65 10.06 24.27 -8.71
CA LEU A 65 8.71 24.12 -8.17
C LEU A 65 8.61 22.94 -7.22
N LEU A 66 9.27 21.83 -7.54
CA LEU A 66 9.31 20.63 -6.71
C LEU A 66 10.00 20.93 -5.36
N TYR A 67 11.16 21.60 -5.39
CA TYR A 67 11.84 22.04 -4.17
C TYR A 67 11.01 23.04 -3.35
N ARG A 68 10.28 23.94 -4.00
CA ARG A 68 9.40 24.89 -3.30
C ARG A 68 8.25 24.21 -2.57
N TYR A 69 7.75 23.06 -3.07
CA TYR A 69 6.67 22.31 -2.42
C TYR A 69 7.15 21.40 -1.31
N PHE A 70 8.27 20.74 -1.51
CA PHE A 70 8.71 19.65 -0.63
C PHE A 70 10.04 19.93 0.09
N GLY A 71 10.84 20.87 -0.36
CA GLY A 71 12.11 21.26 0.26
C GLY A 71 13.28 20.33 -0.07
N SER A 72 13.11 19.01 0.05
CA SER A 72 14.16 18.03 -0.23
C SER A 72 13.59 16.74 -0.85
N LYS A 73 14.50 15.85 -1.33
CA LYS A 73 14.12 14.51 -1.80
C LYS A 73 13.57 13.66 -0.66
N ASP A 74 14.18 13.75 0.52
CA ASP A 74 13.73 13.02 1.72
C ASP A 74 12.33 13.45 2.14
N ALA A 75 12.05 14.75 2.15
CA ALA A 75 10.73 15.28 2.48
C ALA A 75 9.67 14.88 1.44
N LEU A 76 10.04 14.88 0.15
CA LEU A 76 9.17 14.38 -0.91
C LEU A 76 8.89 12.87 -0.74
N TYR A 77 9.90 12.08 -0.42
CA TYR A 77 9.75 10.65 -0.17
C TYR A 77 8.85 10.37 1.04
N LEU A 78 9.07 11.06 2.16
CA LEU A 78 8.21 10.97 3.34
C LEU A 78 6.76 11.39 3.05
N ALA A 79 6.56 12.44 2.26
CA ALA A 79 5.23 12.88 1.84
C ALA A 79 4.55 11.82 0.93
N THR A 80 5.30 11.18 0.03
CA THR A 80 4.82 10.09 -0.82
C THR A 80 4.35 8.91 0.02
N ILE A 81 5.18 8.44 0.96
CA ILE A 81 4.84 7.37 1.89
C ILE A 81 3.62 7.72 2.73
N THR A 82 3.55 8.97 3.21
CA THR A 82 2.41 9.44 3.99
C THR A 82 1.11 9.42 3.19
N GLN A 83 1.13 9.87 1.94
CA GLN A 83 -0.04 9.82 1.05
C GLN A 83 -0.49 8.38 0.82
N VAL A 84 0.43 7.49 0.48
CA VAL A 84 0.15 6.06 0.24
C VAL A 84 -0.45 5.41 1.49
N GLY A 85 0.16 5.62 2.66
CA GLY A 85 -0.33 5.09 3.93
C GLY A 85 -1.71 5.66 4.31
N ASN A 86 -1.95 6.96 4.09
CA ASN A 86 -3.27 7.57 4.34
C ASN A 86 -4.37 6.97 3.44
N HIS A 87 -4.08 6.67 2.17
CA HIS A 87 -5.02 5.98 1.30
C HIS A 87 -5.35 4.58 1.84
N LEU A 88 -4.35 3.86 2.33
CA LEU A 88 -4.54 2.56 2.95
C LEU A 88 -5.40 2.65 4.22
N MET A 89 -5.20 3.69 5.04
CA MET A 89 -5.93 3.88 6.30
C MET A 89 -7.35 4.41 6.13
N SER A 90 -7.65 5.09 5.01
CA SER A 90 -8.92 5.80 4.81
C SER A 90 -10.18 4.92 4.93
N GLY A 91 -10.07 3.64 4.59
CA GLY A 91 -11.16 2.68 4.71
C GLY A 91 -11.26 1.98 6.07
N LEU A 92 -10.21 2.03 6.90
CA LEU A 92 -10.11 1.18 8.09
C LEU A 92 -11.19 1.49 9.13
N SER A 93 -11.51 2.76 9.36
CA SER A 93 -12.56 3.18 10.29
C SER A 93 -13.95 2.65 9.90
N ILE A 94 -14.24 2.63 8.58
CA ILE A 94 -15.50 2.10 8.05
C ILE A 94 -15.55 0.57 8.27
N LEU A 95 -14.45 -0.12 8.03
CA LEU A 95 -14.35 -1.56 8.25
C LEU A 95 -14.52 -1.92 9.72
N MET A 96 -13.95 -1.13 10.63
CA MET A 96 -14.08 -1.32 12.08
C MET A 96 -15.50 -1.12 12.59
N ALA A 97 -16.38 -0.45 11.86
CA ALA A 97 -17.80 -0.32 12.20
C ALA A 97 -18.62 -1.58 11.89
N ASN A 98 -18.09 -2.57 11.16
CA ASN A 98 -18.80 -3.82 10.89
C ASN A 98 -19.03 -4.59 12.21
N PRO A 99 -20.28 -4.95 12.57
CA PRO A 99 -20.57 -5.61 13.84
C PRO A 99 -20.06 -7.06 13.92
N ASN A 100 -19.92 -7.75 12.78
CA ASN A 100 -19.45 -9.12 12.73
C ASN A 100 -17.91 -9.18 12.70
N PRO A 101 -17.25 -9.69 13.76
CA PRO A 101 -15.79 -9.73 13.82
C PRO A 101 -15.16 -10.59 12.72
N LYS A 102 -15.78 -11.72 12.33
CA LYS A 102 -15.26 -12.58 11.24
C LYS A 102 -15.27 -11.87 9.90
N GLU A 103 -16.40 -11.21 9.56
CA GLU A 103 -16.51 -10.40 8.36
C GLU A 103 -15.58 -9.19 8.40
N ARG A 104 -15.45 -8.54 9.55
CA ARG A 104 -14.53 -7.41 9.75
C ARG A 104 -13.10 -7.81 9.45
N LEU A 105 -12.63 -8.93 10.00
CA LEU A 105 -11.26 -9.42 9.79
C LEU A 105 -10.99 -9.76 8.33
N LYS A 106 -11.94 -10.42 7.67
CA LYS A 106 -11.89 -10.71 6.24
C LYS A 106 -11.82 -9.43 5.41
N LEU A 107 -12.67 -8.44 5.72
CA LEU A 107 -12.68 -7.16 5.03
C LEU A 107 -11.38 -6.38 5.22
N ILE A 108 -10.77 -6.41 6.41
CA ILE A 108 -9.46 -5.80 6.66
C ILE A 108 -8.39 -6.41 5.74
N MET A 109 -8.32 -7.74 5.66
CA MET A 109 -7.37 -8.43 4.78
C MET A 109 -7.63 -8.13 3.29
N PHE A 110 -8.90 -8.14 2.88
CA PHE A 110 -9.28 -7.91 1.48
C PHE A 110 -9.10 -6.46 1.06
N SER A 111 -9.34 -5.48 1.96
CA SER A 111 -9.07 -4.08 1.68
C SER A 111 -7.59 -3.81 1.43
N PHE A 112 -6.72 -4.47 2.21
CA PHE A 112 -5.29 -4.40 2.00
C PHE A 112 -4.86 -4.96 0.63
N LEU A 113 -5.35 -6.15 0.24
CA LEU A 113 -5.05 -6.72 -1.08
C LEU A 113 -5.59 -5.84 -2.22
N THR A 114 -6.79 -5.28 -2.05
CA THR A 114 -7.38 -4.34 -3.02
C THR A 114 -6.54 -3.07 -3.15
N PHE A 115 -5.99 -2.58 -2.02
CA PHE A 115 -5.06 -1.46 -2.03
C PHE A 115 -3.78 -1.82 -2.80
N VAL A 116 -3.18 -2.97 -2.51
CA VAL A 116 -1.96 -3.46 -3.21
C VAL A 116 -2.20 -3.59 -4.71
N GLU A 117 -3.37 -4.11 -5.14
CA GLU A 117 -3.72 -4.23 -6.55
C GLU A 117 -3.79 -2.88 -7.26
N ARG A 118 -4.44 -1.90 -6.62
CA ARG A 118 -4.65 -0.56 -7.18
C ARG A 118 -3.42 0.33 -7.14
N HIS A 119 -2.55 0.09 -6.18
CA HIS A 119 -1.40 0.94 -5.85
C HIS A 119 -0.09 0.16 -5.81
N ARG A 120 0.14 -0.72 -6.80
CA ARG A 120 1.33 -1.59 -6.84
C ARG A 120 2.64 -0.82 -6.66
N ASP A 121 2.77 0.32 -7.36
CA ASP A 121 3.93 1.19 -7.24
C ASP A 121 4.07 1.79 -5.82
N GLY A 122 2.97 2.30 -5.27
CA GLY A 122 2.96 2.86 -3.92
C GLY A 122 3.28 1.82 -2.84
N TRP A 123 2.76 0.61 -2.99
CA TRP A 123 3.07 -0.49 -2.08
C TRP A 123 4.55 -0.89 -2.13
N SER A 124 5.14 -0.96 -3.33
CA SER A 124 6.56 -1.25 -3.48
C SER A 124 7.45 -0.23 -2.79
N VAL A 125 7.07 1.06 -2.82
CA VAL A 125 7.77 2.13 -2.08
C VAL A 125 7.70 1.91 -0.57
N LEU A 126 6.50 1.59 -0.06
CA LEU A 126 6.31 1.34 1.38
C LEU A 126 7.11 0.11 1.85
N TYR A 127 7.19 -0.93 1.03
CA TYR A 127 7.70 -2.22 1.47
C TYR A 127 9.20 -2.39 1.25
N ASN A 128 9.74 -1.97 0.10
CA ASN A 128 11.12 -2.33 -0.27
C ASN A 128 12.19 -1.58 0.52
N GLU A 129 11.99 -0.31 0.78
CA GLU A 129 13.01 0.54 1.43
C GLU A 129 12.53 1.07 2.77
N ALA A 130 11.24 1.35 2.91
CA ALA A 130 10.73 2.04 4.07
C ALA A 130 10.66 1.16 5.33
N LEU A 131 10.42 -0.16 5.20
CA LEU A 131 10.44 -1.09 6.34
C LEU A 131 11.82 -1.24 7.00
N THR A 132 12.89 -1.01 6.25
CA THR A 132 14.27 -1.07 6.75
C THR A 132 14.84 0.31 7.07
N SER A 133 14.09 1.38 6.78
CA SER A 133 14.51 2.76 7.01
C SER A 133 14.52 3.11 8.49
N VAL A 134 15.53 3.89 8.88
CA VAL A 134 15.64 4.52 10.22
C VAL A 134 15.17 5.96 10.12
N GLY A 135 14.65 6.52 11.21
CA GLY A 135 14.18 7.90 11.29
C GLY A 135 12.74 8.10 10.77
N PRO A 136 12.38 9.31 10.30
CA PRO A 136 10.99 9.71 10.07
C PRO A 136 10.23 8.81 9.09
N VAL A 137 10.91 8.23 8.11
CA VAL A 137 10.32 7.31 7.13
C VAL A 137 9.95 6.00 7.80
N GLY A 138 10.90 5.37 8.52
CA GLY A 138 10.65 4.11 9.24
C GLY A 138 9.58 4.26 10.31
N GLU A 139 9.59 5.36 11.06
CA GLU A 139 8.56 5.68 12.06
C GLU A 139 7.16 5.78 11.43
N LYS A 140 7.07 6.41 10.25
CA LYS A 140 5.79 6.56 9.54
C LYS A 140 5.25 5.24 9.02
N VAL A 141 6.12 4.39 8.49
CA VAL A 141 5.73 3.04 8.03
C VAL A 141 5.32 2.17 9.21
N ALA A 142 6.09 2.19 10.31
CA ALA A 142 5.74 1.49 11.54
C ALA A 142 4.38 1.94 12.10
N PHE A 143 4.08 3.24 12.07
CA PHE A 143 2.79 3.77 12.47
C PHE A 143 1.63 3.15 11.66
N PHE A 144 1.72 3.13 10.33
CA PHE A 144 0.67 2.54 9.51
C PHE A 144 0.52 1.04 9.76
N ARG A 145 1.64 0.32 9.82
CA ARG A 145 1.63 -1.13 10.11
C ARG A 145 1.01 -1.45 11.46
N ASN A 146 1.41 -0.73 12.50
CA ASN A 146 0.87 -0.93 13.85
C ASN A 146 -0.63 -0.61 13.93
N SER A 147 -1.12 0.38 13.18
CA SER A 147 -2.56 0.67 13.11
C SER A 147 -3.37 -0.51 12.54
N PHE A 148 -2.84 -1.22 11.54
CA PHE A 148 -3.47 -2.44 11.02
C PHE A 148 -3.41 -3.60 12.02
N ILE A 149 -2.29 -3.79 12.68
CA ILE A 149 -2.13 -4.81 13.73
C ILE A 149 -3.12 -4.56 14.88
N GLU A 150 -3.25 -3.31 15.32
CA GLU A 150 -4.19 -2.92 16.38
C GLU A 150 -5.64 -3.19 15.97
N ALA A 151 -6.03 -2.82 14.74
CA ALA A 151 -7.37 -3.08 14.22
C ALA A 151 -7.67 -4.58 14.13
N ALA A 152 -6.70 -5.39 13.67
CA ALA A 152 -6.82 -6.83 13.63
C ALA A 152 -6.89 -7.44 15.03
N ALA A 153 -6.06 -6.99 15.98
CA ALA A 153 -6.06 -7.46 17.36
C ALA A 153 -7.41 -7.20 18.03
N LYS A 154 -7.93 -5.98 17.98
CA LYS A 154 -9.28 -5.63 18.49
C LYS A 154 -10.38 -6.49 17.85
N THR A 155 -10.21 -6.84 16.59
CA THR A 155 -11.17 -7.69 15.89
C THR A 155 -11.09 -9.15 16.36
N ILE A 156 -9.88 -9.67 16.59
CA ILE A 156 -9.63 -11.01 17.11
C ILE A 156 -10.13 -11.15 18.55
N GLU A 157 -9.92 -10.13 19.40
CA GLU A 157 -10.51 -10.06 20.74
C GLU A 157 -12.03 -10.20 20.72
N GLY A 158 -12.69 -9.57 19.75
CA GLY A 158 -14.14 -9.67 19.55
C GLY A 158 -14.63 -11.02 19.01
N LEU A 159 -13.73 -11.94 18.61
CA LEU A 159 -14.08 -13.33 18.25
C LEU A 159 -14.20 -14.24 19.48
N ASN A 160 -13.56 -13.86 20.59
CA ASN A 160 -13.64 -14.60 21.83
C ASN A 160 -15.01 -14.40 22.49
N ASP A 161 -15.57 -15.44 23.09
CA ASP A 161 -16.83 -15.36 23.79
C ASP A 161 -16.75 -14.32 24.94
N PRO A 162 -17.67 -13.33 25.02
CA PRO A 162 -17.70 -12.36 26.09
C PRO A 162 -17.77 -12.98 27.50
N SER A 163 -18.25 -14.23 27.63
CA SER A 163 -18.29 -14.95 28.89
C SER A 163 -16.90 -15.38 29.38
N ASN A 164 -15.94 -15.52 28.49
CA ASN A 164 -14.54 -15.83 28.79
C ASN A 164 -13.65 -14.57 28.92
N ALA A 165 -14.18 -13.40 28.63
CA ALA A 165 -13.45 -12.11 28.66
C ALA A 165 -13.27 -11.52 30.07
N LYS A 166 -13.24 -12.36 31.13
CA LYS A 166 -12.87 -11.89 32.48
C LYS A 166 -11.37 -11.60 32.51
N ASN A 167 -11.00 -10.32 32.34
CA ASN A 167 -9.71 -9.71 32.70
C ASN A 167 -8.46 -10.62 32.52
N ASP A 168 -8.34 -11.27 31.39
CA ASP A 168 -7.15 -12.06 31.11
C ASP A 168 -6.20 -11.26 30.21
N ASP A 169 -5.19 -10.62 30.81
CA ASP A 169 -4.09 -9.94 30.10
C ASP A 169 -3.46 -10.85 29.04
N LYS A 170 -3.55 -12.18 29.23
CA LYS A 170 -3.07 -13.18 28.26
C LYS A 170 -3.91 -13.20 26.98
N ALA A 171 -5.22 -13.00 27.07
CA ALA A 171 -6.10 -12.96 25.87
C ALA A 171 -5.74 -11.78 24.95
N GLY A 172 -5.50 -10.62 25.52
CA GLY A 172 -5.03 -9.44 24.79
C GLY A 172 -3.66 -9.68 24.13
N ILE A 173 -2.70 -10.25 24.85
CA ILE A 173 -1.38 -10.58 24.30
C ILE A 173 -1.50 -11.60 23.17
N GLN A 174 -2.35 -12.61 23.29
CA GLN A 174 -2.59 -13.59 22.23
C GLN A 174 -3.23 -12.96 21.00
N ALA A 175 -4.18 -12.06 21.16
CA ALA A 175 -4.81 -11.34 20.05
C ALA A 175 -3.79 -10.51 19.28
N VAL A 176 -2.91 -9.77 19.97
CA VAL A 176 -1.82 -9.01 19.35
C VAL A 176 -0.84 -9.93 18.63
N ALA A 177 -0.46 -11.05 19.22
CA ALA A 177 0.44 -12.01 18.57
C ALA A 177 -0.16 -12.59 17.29
N LEU A 178 -1.44 -13.00 17.33
CA LEU A 178 -2.16 -13.49 16.15
C LEU A 178 -2.32 -12.41 15.09
N ALA A 179 -2.63 -11.17 15.46
CA ALA A 179 -2.72 -10.07 14.54
C ALA A 179 -1.38 -9.81 13.81
N ASN A 180 -0.25 -9.88 14.54
CA ASN A 180 1.07 -9.78 13.94
C ASN A 180 1.35 -10.90 12.93
N ILE A 181 1.02 -12.15 13.28
CA ILE A 181 1.17 -13.30 12.38
C ILE A 181 0.33 -13.09 11.11
N MET A 182 -0.93 -12.71 11.26
CA MET A 182 -1.86 -12.52 10.15
C MET A 182 -1.43 -11.37 9.24
N VAL A 183 -1.12 -10.22 9.79
CA VAL A 183 -0.65 -9.06 9.01
C VAL A 183 0.63 -9.43 8.27
N GLY A 184 1.59 -10.08 8.94
CA GLY A 184 2.82 -10.53 8.32
C GLY A 184 2.60 -11.55 7.21
N ALA A 185 1.67 -12.49 7.37
CA ALA A 185 1.33 -13.47 6.34
C ALA A 185 0.68 -12.81 5.11
N VAL A 186 -0.24 -11.86 5.32
CA VAL A 186 -0.89 -11.11 4.24
C VAL A 186 0.14 -10.22 3.50
N GLU A 187 1.03 -9.56 4.23
CA GLU A 187 2.13 -8.77 3.66
C GLU A 187 3.08 -9.64 2.81
N ALA A 188 3.47 -10.79 3.31
CA ALA A 188 4.34 -11.74 2.58
C ALA A 188 3.65 -12.29 1.32
N GLY A 189 2.37 -12.65 1.44
CA GLY A 189 1.55 -13.09 0.32
C GLY A 189 1.39 -12.02 -0.75
N ALA A 190 1.11 -10.77 -0.35
CA ALA A 190 0.98 -9.64 -1.26
C ALA A 190 2.29 -9.34 -2.01
N ARG A 191 3.44 -9.42 -1.34
CA ARG A 191 4.75 -9.24 -1.95
C ARG A 191 5.04 -10.30 -3.03
N TRP A 192 4.73 -11.54 -2.74
CA TRP A 192 4.84 -12.63 -3.71
C TRP A 192 3.87 -12.41 -4.88
N TRP A 193 2.62 -12.07 -4.60
CA TRP A 193 1.58 -11.86 -5.61
C TRP A 193 1.85 -10.72 -6.59
N ILE A 194 2.49 -9.64 -6.16
CA ILE A 194 2.91 -8.54 -7.06
C ILE A 194 3.80 -9.05 -8.19
N GLN A 195 4.61 -10.09 -7.95
CA GLN A 195 5.48 -10.70 -8.93
C GLN A 195 4.75 -11.72 -9.83
N HIS A 196 3.49 -12.03 -9.51
CA HIS A 196 2.64 -12.99 -10.22
C HIS A 196 1.34 -12.32 -10.69
N PRO A 197 1.45 -11.38 -11.67
CA PRO A 197 0.29 -10.60 -12.14
C PRO A 197 -0.76 -11.45 -12.86
N GLU A 198 -0.43 -12.70 -13.24
CA GLU A 198 -1.33 -13.68 -13.83
C GLU A 198 -2.37 -14.21 -12.83
N ILE A 199 -2.15 -14.05 -11.53
CA ILE A 199 -3.10 -14.51 -10.49
C ILE A 199 -4.10 -13.38 -10.19
N PRO A 200 -5.41 -13.62 -10.48
CA PRO A 200 -6.45 -12.63 -10.17
C PRO A 200 -6.55 -12.35 -8.66
N ILE A 201 -6.92 -11.13 -8.30
CA ILE A 201 -7.11 -10.74 -6.89
C ILE A 201 -8.09 -11.67 -6.16
N ARG A 202 -9.15 -12.14 -6.83
CA ARG A 202 -10.14 -13.06 -6.25
C ARG A 202 -9.50 -14.36 -5.76
N ASP A 203 -8.58 -14.90 -6.54
CA ASP A 203 -7.89 -16.15 -6.20
C ASP A 203 -6.92 -15.93 -5.04
N MET A 204 -6.21 -14.79 -5.03
CA MET A 204 -5.36 -14.40 -3.91
C MET A 204 -6.16 -14.21 -2.62
N GLN A 205 -7.30 -13.51 -2.69
CA GLN A 205 -8.21 -13.34 -1.55
C GLN A 205 -8.68 -14.68 -1.00
N LYS A 206 -9.08 -15.61 -1.89
CA LYS A 206 -9.52 -16.96 -1.51
C LYS A 206 -8.40 -17.75 -0.84
N MET A 207 -7.18 -17.70 -1.36
CA MET A 207 -6.02 -18.37 -0.76
C MET A 207 -5.76 -17.86 0.66
N ILE A 208 -5.77 -16.55 0.86
CA ILE A 208 -5.58 -15.94 2.19
C ILE A 208 -6.71 -16.32 3.14
N GLU A 209 -7.98 -16.24 2.68
CA GLU A 209 -9.15 -16.62 3.49
C GLU A 209 -9.06 -18.07 3.96
N THR A 210 -8.81 -18.99 3.03
CA THR A 210 -8.75 -20.43 3.34
C THR A 210 -7.54 -20.83 4.20
N SER A 211 -6.46 -20.06 4.15
CA SER A 211 -5.24 -20.35 4.92
C SER A 211 -5.26 -19.77 6.33
N LEU A 212 -5.86 -18.57 6.51
CA LEU A 212 -5.76 -17.84 7.78
C LEU A 212 -7.04 -17.88 8.63
N MET A 213 -8.22 -17.98 8.01
CA MET A 213 -9.49 -17.93 8.76
C MET A 213 -9.85 -19.20 9.54
N PRO A 214 -9.53 -20.45 9.08
CA PRO A 214 -9.92 -21.66 9.82
C PRO A 214 -9.35 -21.70 11.22
N GLY A 215 -8.09 -21.33 11.42
CA GLY A 215 -7.43 -21.30 12.73
C GLY A 215 -8.04 -20.31 13.75
N LEU A 216 -8.94 -19.44 13.31
CA LEU A 216 -9.67 -18.49 14.15
C LEU A 216 -11.11 -18.93 14.45
N SER A 217 -11.62 -19.93 13.73
CA SER A 217 -13.01 -20.40 13.84
C SER A 217 -13.20 -21.51 14.86
N GLU A 218 -12.14 -22.12 15.32
CA GLU A 218 -12.12 -23.26 16.27
C GLU A 218 -11.86 -22.83 17.73
N ARG A 219 -12.00 -21.52 18.02
CA ARG A 219 -11.76 -20.97 19.36
C ARG A 219 -13.01 -20.47 20.03
#